data_fc17001bfefd010c4273fb8396a03936
#
_entry.id   fc17001bfefd010c4273fb8396a03936
#
_cell.length_a   1.000
_cell.length_b   1.000
_cell.length_c   1.000
_cell.angle_alpha   90.00
_cell.angle_beta   90.00
_cell.angle_gamma   90.00
#
_symmetry.space_group_name_H-M   'P 1'
#
loop_
_entity.id
_entity.type
_entity.pdbx_description
1 polymer ?
#
loop_
_entity_poly.entity_id
_entity_poly.type
_entity_poly.pdbx_seq_one_letter_code
_entity_poly.pdbx_strand_id
1 'polypeptide(L)'
;MKKIFTLLAFLCTIIGVGQNLMSPSEFLGYELGTQFSRHHQVMDYYKYVSNTLSNQVKLDTYGYTNERRPLVTAIISSAENIKNLEAIRNAHLDNAKGS
;
A
#
# COMPACT_ATOMS: atom_id res chain seq x y z
N MET A 1 9.15 -30.36 -32.35
CA MET A 1 8.91 -30.70 -30.94
C MET A 1 9.72 -29.83 -29.96
N LYS A 2 11.02 -29.60 -30.16
CA LYS A 2 11.81 -28.74 -29.27
C LYS A 2 11.31 -27.28 -29.20
N LYS A 3 10.83 -26.69 -30.31
CA LYS A 3 10.31 -25.33 -30.37
C LYS A 3 8.96 -25.16 -29.65
N ILE A 4 8.14 -26.20 -29.63
CA ILE A 4 6.84 -26.19 -28.92
C ILE A 4 7.06 -26.27 -27.42
N PHE A 5 8.08 -27.04 -26.99
CA PHE A 5 8.41 -27.15 -25.58
C PHE A 5 8.99 -25.84 -25.01
N THR A 6 9.78 -25.12 -25.82
CA THR A 6 10.32 -23.80 -25.45
C THR A 6 9.22 -22.74 -25.40
N LEU A 7 8.23 -22.78 -26.29
CA LEU A 7 7.09 -21.88 -26.26
C LEU A 7 6.18 -22.13 -25.07
N LEU A 8 5.96 -23.40 -24.68
CA LEU A 8 5.18 -23.78 -23.52
C LEU A 8 5.87 -23.37 -22.22
N ALA A 9 7.20 -23.49 -22.14
CA ALA A 9 7.99 -23.05 -21.00
C ALA A 9 7.95 -21.52 -20.82
N PHE A 10 7.93 -20.76 -21.94
CA PHE A 10 7.81 -19.30 -21.92
C PHE A 10 6.41 -18.82 -21.48
N LEU A 11 5.36 -19.60 -21.80
CA LEU A 11 3.98 -19.29 -21.39
C LEU A 11 3.76 -19.46 -19.88
N CYS A 12 4.49 -20.38 -19.22
CA CYS A 12 4.39 -20.61 -17.79
C CYS A 12 5.01 -19.49 -16.92
N THR A 13 5.84 -18.61 -17.49
CA THR A 13 6.48 -17.52 -16.74
C THR A 13 5.60 -16.28 -16.59
N ILE A 14 4.42 -16.24 -17.22
CA ILE A 14 3.50 -15.10 -17.18
C ILE A 14 2.45 -15.21 -16.06
N ILE A 15 2.44 -16.31 -15.30
CA ILE A 15 1.60 -16.39 -14.10
C ILE A 15 2.31 -15.61 -12.99
N GLY A 16 2.30 -14.28 -13.13
CA GLY A 16 2.58 -13.39 -12.03
C GLY A 16 1.55 -13.66 -10.94
N VAL A 17 2.00 -14.17 -9.80
CA VAL A 17 1.18 -14.27 -8.59
C VAL A 17 0.85 -12.83 -8.19
N GLY A 18 -0.25 -12.30 -8.73
CA GLY A 18 -0.83 -11.07 -8.24
C GLY A 18 -1.15 -11.29 -6.76
N GLN A 19 -0.51 -10.54 -5.87
CA GLN A 19 -0.88 -10.54 -4.46
C GLN A 19 -2.35 -10.16 -4.41
N ASN A 20 -3.19 -11.07 -3.95
CA ASN A 20 -4.63 -10.91 -3.91
C ASN A 20 -4.98 -10.02 -2.72
N LEU A 21 -4.91 -8.70 -2.93
CA LEU A 21 -5.30 -7.71 -1.94
C LEU A 21 -6.82 -7.65 -1.88
N MET A 22 -7.40 -7.89 -0.70
CA MET A 22 -8.84 -7.69 -0.51
C MET A 22 -9.20 -6.22 -0.69
N SER A 23 -10.29 -5.95 -1.39
CA SER A 23 -10.88 -4.62 -1.43
C SER A 23 -11.38 -4.18 -0.05
N PRO A 24 -11.59 -2.87 0.19
CA PRO A 24 -12.14 -2.40 1.46
C PRO A 24 -13.48 -3.06 1.82
N SER A 25 -14.36 -3.24 0.84
CA SER A 25 -15.67 -3.88 1.04
C SER A 25 -15.55 -5.34 1.46
N GLU A 26 -14.64 -6.09 0.84
CA GLU A 26 -14.37 -7.48 1.21
C GLU A 26 -13.79 -7.60 2.63
N PHE A 27 -12.86 -6.71 2.97
CA PHE A 27 -12.22 -6.70 4.28
C PHE A 27 -13.19 -6.31 5.40
N LEU A 28 -14.03 -5.32 5.16
CA LEU A 28 -14.99 -4.80 6.14
C LEU A 28 -16.25 -5.67 6.26
N GLY A 29 -16.57 -6.45 5.24
CA GLY A 29 -17.77 -7.29 5.20
C GLY A 29 -19.06 -6.54 4.84
N TYR A 30 -18.96 -5.30 4.34
CA TYR A 30 -20.07 -4.50 3.83
C TYR A 30 -19.60 -3.57 2.73
N GLU A 31 -20.52 -3.16 1.85
CA GLU A 31 -20.23 -2.24 0.75
C GLU A 31 -19.88 -0.84 1.26
N LEU A 32 -18.80 -0.25 0.75
CA LEU A 32 -18.39 1.11 1.10
C LEU A 32 -19.52 2.11 0.81
N GLY A 33 -19.76 2.99 1.78
CA GLY A 33 -20.79 4.03 1.70
C GLY A 33 -22.18 3.61 2.19
N THR A 34 -22.41 2.32 2.51
CA THR A 34 -23.68 1.84 3.05
C THR A 34 -23.82 2.10 4.54
N GLN A 35 -22.73 2.22 5.25
CA GLN A 35 -22.67 2.56 6.69
C GLN A 35 -21.34 3.22 7.04
N PHE A 36 -21.30 3.88 8.20
CA PHE A 36 -20.08 4.50 8.69
C PHE A 36 -19.08 3.44 9.18
N SER A 37 -17.84 3.52 8.72
CA SER A 37 -16.73 2.74 9.26
C SER A 37 -16.16 3.43 10.49
N ARG A 38 -15.91 2.68 11.55
CA ARG A 38 -15.27 3.18 12.76
C ARG A 38 -13.77 3.36 12.54
N HIS A 39 -13.14 4.28 13.28
CA HIS A 39 -11.72 4.56 13.17
C HIS A 39 -10.85 3.30 13.21
N HIS A 40 -11.07 2.38 14.13
CA HIS A 40 -10.29 1.15 14.24
C HIS A 40 -10.42 0.25 12.97
N GLN A 41 -11.61 0.20 12.35
CA GLN A 41 -11.84 -0.58 11.14
C GLN A 41 -11.01 -0.04 9.97
N VAL A 42 -10.95 1.29 9.83
CA VAL A 42 -10.11 1.96 8.83
C VAL A 42 -8.63 1.68 9.09
N MET A 43 -8.21 1.79 10.36
CA MET A 43 -6.83 1.51 10.76
C MET A 43 -6.43 0.06 10.50
N ASP A 44 -7.31 -0.90 10.79
CA ASP A 44 -7.06 -2.32 10.59
C ASP A 44 -6.91 -2.65 9.10
N TYR A 45 -7.72 -2.01 8.24
CA TYR A 45 -7.57 -2.16 6.80
C TYR A 45 -6.22 -1.63 6.29
N TYR A 46 -5.81 -0.43 6.72
CA TYR A 46 -4.50 0.12 6.32
C TYR A 46 -3.33 -0.74 6.84
N LYS A 47 -3.41 -1.29 8.03
CA LYS A 47 -2.42 -2.27 8.54
C LYS A 47 -2.37 -3.52 7.67
N TYR A 48 -3.53 -4.05 7.30
CA TYR A 48 -3.61 -5.19 6.39
C TYR A 48 -2.93 -4.88 5.04
N VAL A 49 -3.27 -3.74 4.43
CA VAL A 49 -2.66 -3.32 3.15
C VAL A 49 -1.14 -3.15 3.28
N SER A 50 -0.67 -2.49 4.34
CA SER A 50 0.78 -2.28 4.54
C SER A 50 1.54 -3.58 4.80
N ASN A 51 0.94 -4.55 5.46
CA ASN A 51 1.54 -5.87 5.66
C ASN A 51 1.57 -6.70 4.37
N THR A 52 0.53 -6.57 3.55
CA THR A 52 0.44 -7.29 2.27
C THR A 52 1.34 -6.68 1.19
N LEU A 53 1.43 -5.35 1.14
CA LEU A 53 2.21 -4.57 0.17
C LEU A 53 3.33 -3.77 0.86
N SER A 54 4.12 -4.41 1.69
CA SER A 54 5.14 -3.77 2.55
C SER A 54 6.19 -2.94 1.81
N ASN A 55 6.42 -3.23 0.54
CA ASN A 55 7.33 -2.48 -0.32
C ASN A 55 6.70 -1.27 -1.02
N GLN A 56 5.37 -1.13 -0.99
CA GLN A 56 4.62 -0.06 -1.67
C GLN A 56 3.82 0.82 -0.71
N VAL A 57 3.60 0.35 0.52
CA VAL A 57 2.82 1.06 1.55
C VAL A 57 3.60 1.15 2.84
N LYS A 58 3.82 2.37 3.30
CA LYS A 58 4.42 2.65 4.61
C LYS A 58 3.40 3.34 5.50
N LEU A 59 3.19 2.81 6.70
CA LEU A 59 2.42 3.48 7.74
C LEU A 59 3.35 4.13 8.75
N ASP A 60 3.01 5.34 9.16
CA ASP A 60 3.71 6.08 10.19
C ASP A 60 2.72 6.70 11.17
N THR A 61 2.91 6.45 12.46
CA THR A 61 2.08 7.04 13.53
C THR A 61 2.75 8.32 14.01
N TYR A 62 2.14 9.47 13.75
CA TYR A 62 2.69 10.77 14.10
C TYR A 62 2.09 11.38 15.38
N GLY A 63 1.15 10.74 16.02
CA GLY A 63 0.56 11.20 17.26
C GLY A 63 -0.67 10.42 17.69
N TYR A 64 -1.34 10.95 18.70
CA TYR A 64 -2.58 10.40 19.25
C TYR A 64 -3.58 11.53 19.53
N THR A 65 -4.85 11.23 19.37
CA THR A 65 -5.94 12.13 19.81
C THR A 65 -6.03 12.18 21.33
N ASN A 66 -6.85 13.11 21.86
CA ASN A 66 -7.16 13.17 23.31
C ASN A 66 -7.75 11.86 23.84
N GLU A 67 -8.48 11.12 23.00
CA GLU A 67 -9.04 9.79 23.32
C GLU A 67 -8.06 8.64 23.10
N ARG A 68 -6.77 8.94 22.90
CA ARG A 68 -5.71 7.95 22.66
C ARG A 68 -5.86 7.16 21.36
N ARG A 69 -6.57 7.68 20.37
CA ARG A 69 -6.63 7.06 19.04
C ARG A 69 -5.38 7.44 18.23
N PRO A 70 -4.71 6.49 17.58
CA PRO A 70 -3.52 6.79 16.79
C PRO A 70 -3.87 7.65 15.57
N LEU A 71 -3.04 8.64 15.32
CA LEU A 71 -3.04 9.45 14.11
C LEU A 71 -1.96 8.90 13.18
N VAL A 72 -2.35 8.41 12.00
CA VAL A 72 -1.49 7.68 11.10
C VAL A 72 -1.48 8.31 9.71
N THR A 73 -0.28 8.36 9.13
CA THR A 73 -0.09 8.68 7.72
C THR A 73 0.17 7.40 6.94
N ALA A 74 -0.54 7.19 5.85
CA ALA A 74 -0.26 6.13 4.90
C ALA A 74 0.43 6.72 3.67
N ILE A 75 1.65 6.28 3.41
CA ILE A 75 2.41 6.65 2.22
C ILE A 75 2.33 5.50 1.24
N ILE A 76 1.74 5.76 0.08
CA ILE A 76 1.48 4.76 -0.96
C ILE A 76 2.17 5.20 -2.25
N SER A 77 3.09 4.40 -2.75
CA SER A 77 3.83 4.69 -3.97
C SER A 77 4.46 3.43 -4.56
N SER A 78 5.23 3.59 -5.65
CA SER A 78 6.05 2.50 -6.17
C SER A 78 7.08 2.04 -5.14
N ALA A 79 7.55 0.79 -5.26
CA ALA A 79 8.59 0.26 -4.38
C ALA A 79 9.89 1.08 -4.43
N GLU A 80 10.22 1.64 -5.60
CA GLU A 80 11.37 2.52 -5.77
C GLU A 80 11.21 3.83 -4.98
N ASN A 81 10.05 4.48 -5.07
CA ASN A 81 9.76 5.70 -4.34
C ASN A 81 9.76 5.46 -2.82
N ILE A 82 9.20 4.35 -2.36
CA ILE A 82 9.20 4.01 -0.93
C ILE A 82 10.63 3.86 -0.39
N LYS A 83 11.55 3.30 -1.17
CA LYS A 83 12.99 3.24 -0.81
C LYS A 83 13.65 4.61 -0.75
N ASN A 84 13.20 5.55 -1.57
CA ASN A 84 13.79 6.87 -1.74
C ASN A 84 13.00 8.00 -1.06
N LEU A 85 12.12 7.68 -0.10
CA LEU A 85 11.23 8.66 0.55
C LEU A 85 11.97 9.88 1.11
N GLU A 86 13.10 9.68 1.79
CA GLU A 86 13.87 10.79 2.38
C GLU A 86 14.45 11.72 1.29
N ALA A 87 14.93 11.17 0.19
CA ALA A 87 15.42 11.98 -0.93
C ALA A 87 14.29 12.80 -1.57
N ILE A 88 13.12 12.19 -1.76
CA ILE A 88 11.92 12.86 -2.29
C ILE A 88 11.48 13.97 -1.33
N ARG A 89 11.40 13.69 -0.04
CA ARG A 89 11.05 14.67 1.00
C ARG A 89 12.00 15.86 0.99
N ASN A 90 13.31 15.62 0.97
CA ASN A 90 14.30 16.67 0.98
C ASN A 90 14.24 17.54 -0.27
N ALA A 91 14.05 16.94 -1.45
CA ALA A 91 13.85 17.68 -2.70
C ALA A 91 12.62 18.61 -2.63
N HIS A 92 11.51 18.16 -2.05
CA HIS A 92 10.33 19.00 -1.83
C HIS A 92 10.57 20.14 -0.86
N LEU A 93 11.29 19.87 0.25
CA LEU A 93 11.63 20.90 1.24
C LEU A 93 12.57 21.96 0.68
N ASP A 94 13.54 21.58 -0.14
CA ASP A 94 14.46 22.50 -0.79
C ASP A 94 13.73 23.38 -1.82
N ASN A 95 12.85 22.81 -2.62
CA ASN A 95 11.99 23.56 -3.53
C ASN A 95 11.09 24.55 -2.78
N ALA A 96 10.56 24.19 -1.62
CA ALA A 96 9.72 25.08 -0.80
C ALA A 96 10.49 26.24 -0.18
N LYS A 97 11.79 26.13 0.00
CA LYS A 97 12.67 27.21 0.53
C LYS A 97 13.04 28.24 -0.55
N GLY A 98 12.70 28.02 -1.81
CA GLY A 98 12.91 28.98 -2.89
C GLY A 98 14.39 29.13 -3.31
N SER A 99 15.13 28.05 -3.27
CA SER A 99 16.50 27.97 -3.82
C SER A 99 16.51 27.75 -5.31
#